data_9117670771b716c8c04d247f50a472a0
#
_entry.id   9117670771b716c8c04d247f50a472a0
#
_cell.length_a   1.000
_cell.length_b   1.000
_cell.length_c   1.000
_cell.angle_alpha   90.00
_cell.angle_beta   90.00
_cell.angle_gamma   90.00
#
_symmetry.space_group_name_H-M   'P 1'
#
loop_
_entity.id
_entity.type
_entity.pdbx_description
1 polymer ?
#
loop_
_entity_poly.entity_id
_entity_poly.type
_entity_poly.pdbx_seq_one_letter_code
_entity_poly.pdbx_strand_id
1 'polypeptide(L)'
;MKVLVVGSGGREHAIVTSISKSDKVSKIYCAPGNAGIAALAECVDIGVMDFDKLVAFAKDKAVDLVVVAPDDPLVAGAVDAFEAAGIRAFGPRANAAIIEGSKAFSKDLMKKYGIPTAAYENFTDADSALKYLETATFPIVLKADGLALGKGVLICNDPVSYTHLRAHETLRHL
;
A
#
# COMPACT_ATOMS: atom_id res chain seq x y z
N MET A 1 18.90 18.74 7.25
CA MET A 1 18.68 17.30 6.93
C MET A 1 18.43 17.15 5.44
N LYS A 2 18.99 16.10 4.84
CA LYS A 2 18.62 15.63 3.49
C LYS A 2 17.54 14.56 3.63
N VAL A 3 16.43 14.70 2.92
CA VAL A 3 15.29 13.78 2.97
C VAL A 3 15.06 13.17 1.59
N LEU A 4 14.82 11.86 1.54
CA LEU A 4 14.34 11.16 0.36
C LEU A 4 12.87 10.78 0.57
N VAL A 5 11.98 11.21 -0.31
CA VAL A 5 10.58 10.78 -0.34
C VAL A 5 10.43 9.74 -1.45
N VAL A 6 9.96 8.55 -1.10
CA VAL A 6 9.67 7.48 -2.08
C VAL A 6 8.23 7.59 -2.53
N GLY A 7 8.01 7.68 -3.84
CA GLY A 7 6.69 7.75 -4.47
C GLY A 7 6.57 8.87 -5.50
N SER A 8 5.38 8.99 -6.11
CA SER A 8 5.13 9.93 -7.22
C SER A 8 3.72 10.52 -7.25
N GLY A 9 2.88 10.21 -6.27
CA GLY A 9 1.47 10.61 -6.23
C GLY A 9 1.22 11.95 -5.54
N GLY A 10 -0.06 12.26 -5.35
CA GLY A 10 -0.51 13.48 -4.65
C GLY A 10 -0.14 13.48 -3.16
N ARG A 11 -0.11 12.31 -2.51
CA ARG A 11 0.34 12.17 -1.12
C ARG A 11 1.81 12.60 -0.98
N GLU A 12 2.67 12.10 -1.83
CA GLU A 12 4.10 12.42 -1.83
C GLU A 12 4.31 13.90 -2.15
N HIS A 13 3.55 14.47 -3.09
CA HIS A 13 3.60 15.91 -3.36
C HIS A 13 3.21 16.75 -2.14
N ALA A 14 2.17 16.37 -1.42
CA ALA A 14 1.75 17.05 -0.18
C ALA A 14 2.82 16.94 0.92
N ILE A 15 3.45 15.76 1.07
CA ILE A 15 4.56 15.55 1.99
C ILE A 15 5.74 16.46 1.62
N VAL A 16 6.18 16.44 0.37
CA VAL A 16 7.28 17.28 -0.12
C VAL A 16 6.97 18.76 0.11
N THR A 17 5.76 19.21 -0.21
CA THR A 17 5.32 20.59 0.02
C THR A 17 5.36 20.97 1.51
N SER A 18 5.00 20.03 2.40
CA SER A 18 5.02 20.28 3.84
C SER A 18 6.45 20.38 4.38
N ILE A 19 7.30 19.42 4.03
CA ILE A 19 8.68 19.39 4.54
C ILE A 19 9.57 20.46 3.94
N SER A 20 9.28 20.95 2.73
CA SER A 20 10.04 22.04 2.10
C SER A 20 9.97 23.37 2.86
N LYS A 21 8.97 23.52 3.74
CA LYS A 21 8.79 24.70 4.59
C LYS A 21 9.60 24.64 5.89
N SER A 22 10.28 23.53 6.15
CA SER A 22 11.01 23.31 7.41
C SER A 22 12.46 23.79 7.31
N ASP A 23 12.89 24.63 8.23
CA ASP A 23 14.28 25.10 8.35
C ASP A 23 15.28 23.96 8.63
N LYS A 24 14.77 22.80 9.07
CA LYS A 24 15.59 21.60 9.34
C LYS A 24 15.94 20.83 8.07
N VAL A 25 15.24 21.07 6.96
CA VAL A 25 15.42 20.35 5.70
C VAL A 25 16.25 21.21 4.75
N SER A 26 17.44 20.72 4.42
CA SER A 26 18.37 21.43 3.51
C SER A 26 18.30 20.94 2.07
N LYS A 27 17.80 19.71 1.85
CA LYS A 27 17.65 19.12 0.51
C LYS A 27 16.55 18.04 0.55
N ILE A 28 15.73 18.04 -0.50
CA ILE A 28 14.71 17.00 -0.72
C ILE A 28 15.01 16.30 -2.04
N TYR A 29 15.02 14.98 -2.00
CA TYR A 29 14.98 14.09 -3.16
C TYR A 29 13.61 13.40 -3.20
N CYS A 30 13.13 13.04 -4.38
CA CYS A 30 11.92 12.26 -4.53
C CYS A 30 12.11 11.18 -5.62
N ALA A 31 11.77 9.95 -5.34
CA ALA A 31 11.97 8.82 -6.26
C ALA A 31 10.66 8.05 -6.49
N PRO A 32 10.14 7.98 -7.72
CA PRO A 32 10.58 8.71 -8.90
C PRO A 32 10.17 10.20 -8.92
N GLY A 33 9.17 10.60 -8.11
CA GLY A 33 8.60 11.93 -8.15
C GLY A 33 7.68 12.18 -9.35
N ASN A 34 7.29 13.43 -9.56
CA ASN A 34 6.48 13.90 -10.68
C ASN A 34 6.80 15.37 -11.00
N ALA A 35 6.22 15.92 -12.07
CA ALA A 35 6.48 17.28 -12.52
C ALA A 35 6.15 18.37 -11.45
N GLY A 36 5.09 18.17 -10.64
CA GLY A 36 4.75 19.10 -9.55
C GLY A 36 5.78 19.04 -8.41
N ILE A 37 6.26 17.84 -8.08
CA ILE A 37 7.30 17.63 -7.07
C ILE A 37 8.64 18.23 -7.53
N ALA A 38 8.95 18.16 -8.80
CA ALA A 38 10.20 18.67 -9.36
C ALA A 38 10.42 20.18 -9.14
N ALA A 39 9.36 20.93 -8.87
CA ALA A 39 9.45 22.35 -8.49
C ALA A 39 10.02 22.56 -7.07
N LEU A 40 9.96 21.54 -6.20
CA LEU A 40 10.32 21.62 -4.78
C LEU A 40 11.42 20.66 -4.38
N ALA A 41 11.67 19.63 -5.16
CA ALA A 41 12.60 18.54 -4.86
C ALA A 41 13.35 18.09 -6.11
N GLU A 42 14.50 17.47 -5.93
CA GLU A 42 15.21 16.78 -7.01
C GLU A 42 14.57 15.41 -7.23
N CYS A 43 13.93 15.23 -8.39
CA CYS A 43 13.37 13.95 -8.78
C CYS A 43 14.45 13.01 -9.30
N VAL A 44 14.40 11.74 -8.89
CA VAL A 44 15.40 10.71 -9.22
C VAL A 44 14.69 9.54 -9.88
N ASP A 45 15.12 9.16 -11.06
CA ASP A 45 14.51 8.06 -11.83
C ASP A 45 14.85 6.69 -11.24
N ILE A 46 14.28 6.40 -10.09
CA ILE A 46 14.34 5.10 -9.39
C ILE A 46 12.92 4.68 -9.05
N GLY A 47 12.54 3.48 -9.45
CA GLY A 47 11.22 2.92 -9.15
C GLY A 47 11.02 2.66 -7.66
N VAL A 48 9.78 2.79 -7.16
CA VAL A 48 9.45 2.63 -5.72
C VAL A 48 9.74 1.24 -5.18
N MET A 49 9.83 0.21 -6.04
CA MET A 49 10.14 -1.18 -5.68
C MET A 49 11.61 -1.54 -5.86
N ASP A 50 12.45 -0.65 -6.40
CA ASP A 50 13.88 -0.86 -6.62
C ASP A 50 14.68 -0.60 -5.34
N PHE A 51 14.45 -1.38 -4.28
CA PHE A 51 15.01 -1.12 -2.94
C PHE A 51 16.53 -1.02 -2.94
N ASP A 52 17.23 -1.88 -3.69
CA ASP A 52 18.70 -1.85 -3.77
C ASP A 52 19.21 -0.53 -4.32
N LYS A 53 18.57 0.00 -5.38
CA LYS A 53 18.94 1.29 -5.96
C LYS A 53 18.58 2.45 -5.04
N LEU A 54 17.42 2.39 -4.39
CA LEU A 54 16.99 3.41 -3.42
C LEU A 54 17.94 3.48 -2.22
N VAL A 55 18.36 2.34 -1.68
CA VAL A 55 19.33 2.24 -0.57
C VAL A 55 20.70 2.76 -1.02
N ALA A 56 21.18 2.33 -2.20
CA ALA A 56 22.46 2.79 -2.74
C ALA A 56 22.46 4.32 -2.94
N PHE A 57 21.41 4.88 -3.52
CA PHE A 57 21.22 6.31 -3.71
C PHE A 57 21.21 7.07 -2.36
N ALA A 58 20.44 6.56 -1.39
CA ALA A 58 20.36 7.19 -0.07
C ALA A 58 21.72 7.23 0.64
N LYS A 59 22.56 6.19 0.49
CA LYS A 59 23.95 6.17 0.99
C LYS A 59 24.84 7.15 0.25
N ASP A 60 24.82 7.16 -1.09
CA ASP A 60 25.64 8.05 -1.92
C ASP A 60 25.37 9.52 -1.61
N LYS A 61 24.10 9.89 -1.45
CA LYS A 61 23.70 11.27 -1.14
C LYS A 61 23.79 11.61 0.35
N ALA A 62 24.14 10.67 1.20
CA ALA A 62 24.12 10.80 2.66
C ALA A 62 22.75 11.35 3.14
N VAL A 63 21.68 10.64 2.78
CA VAL A 63 20.31 10.94 3.18
C VAL A 63 20.13 10.68 4.68
N ASP A 64 19.60 11.66 5.40
CA ASP A 64 19.39 11.57 6.85
C ASP A 64 18.09 10.84 7.23
N LEU A 65 17.08 10.94 6.36
CA LEU A 65 15.75 10.34 6.58
C LEU A 65 15.12 9.97 5.26
N VAL A 66 14.58 8.76 5.19
CA VAL A 66 13.72 8.33 4.08
C VAL A 66 12.26 8.34 4.54
N VAL A 67 11.35 8.80 3.70
CA VAL A 67 9.89 8.74 3.89
C VAL A 67 9.32 7.83 2.82
N VAL A 68 8.76 6.68 3.22
CA VAL A 68 8.09 5.74 2.32
C VAL A 68 6.59 5.96 2.45
N ALA A 69 5.96 6.46 1.38
CA ALA A 69 4.56 6.86 1.42
C ALA A 69 3.58 5.88 0.72
N PRO A 70 3.94 5.21 -0.41
CA PRO A 70 3.03 4.28 -1.08
C PRO A 70 2.90 2.95 -0.35
N ASP A 71 1.73 2.34 -0.47
CA ASP A 71 1.38 1.10 0.23
C ASP A 71 2.19 -0.10 -0.27
N ASP A 72 2.36 -0.25 -1.60
CA ASP A 72 3.09 -1.37 -2.21
C ASP A 72 4.52 -1.54 -1.66
N PRO A 73 5.40 -0.51 -1.67
CA PRO A 73 6.74 -0.65 -1.12
C PRO A 73 6.76 -0.84 0.40
N LEU A 74 5.78 -0.30 1.15
CA LEU A 74 5.67 -0.52 2.59
C LEU A 74 5.38 -1.99 2.89
N VAL A 75 4.39 -2.58 2.22
CA VAL A 75 4.03 -3.99 2.38
C VAL A 75 5.17 -4.91 1.93
N ALA A 76 5.91 -4.51 0.89
CA ALA A 76 7.06 -5.26 0.39
C ALA A 76 8.35 -5.09 1.23
N GLY A 77 8.33 -4.27 2.30
CA GLY A 77 9.45 -4.18 3.24
C GLY A 77 10.49 -3.11 2.93
N ALA A 78 10.13 -2.04 2.22
CA ALA A 78 11.07 -0.94 1.93
C ALA A 78 11.68 -0.32 3.20
N VAL A 79 10.87 -0.13 4.26
CA VAL A 79 11.36 0.39 5.54
C VAL A 79 12.37 -0.56 6.16
N ASP A 80 12.09 -1.87 6.15
CA ASP A 80 13.01 -2.90 6.65
C ASP A 80 14.35 -2.88 5.89
N ALA A 81 14.31 -2.70 4.57
CA ALA A 81 15.51 -2.60 3.73
C ALA A 81 16.38 -1.38 4.07
N PHE A 82 15.77 -0.21 4.26
CA PHE A 82 16.50 1.00 4.67
C PHE A 82 17.10 0.86 6.06
N GLU A 83 16.33 0.36 7.02
CA GLU A 83 16.81 0.17 8.39
C GLU A 83 17.93 -0.87 8.48
N ALA A 84 17.83 -1.98 7.74
CA ALA A 84 18.90 -2.97 7.64
C ALA A 84 20.20 -2.38 7.04
N ALA A 85 20.06 -1.34 6.20
CA ALA A 85 21.19 -0.60 5.64
C ALA A 85 21.74 0.51 6.54
N GLY A 86 21.17 0.68 7.77
CA GLY A 86 21.53 1.71 8.73
C GLY A 86 20.97 3.10 8.41
N ILE A 87 19.97 3.21 7.54
CA ILE A 87 19.33 4.45 7.14
C ILE A 87 18.01 4.59 7.88
N ARG A 88 17.78 5.74 8.51
CA ARG A 88 16.50 6.01 9.17
C ARG A 88 15.38 6.12 8.14
N ALA A 89 14.29 5.42 8.38
CA ALA A 89 13.11 5.47 7.52
C ALA A 89 11.84 5.78 8.35
N PHE A 90 10.94 6.55 7.75
CA PHE A 90 9.61 6.80 8.26
C PHE A 90 8.59 6.02 7.44
N GLY A 91 7.84 5.18 8.10
CA GLY A 91 6.81 4.29 7.58
C GLY A 91 6.69 3.03 8.43
N PRO A 92 5.62 2.26 8.30
CA PRO A 92 5.52 0.96 8.95
C PRO A 92 6.48 -0.06 8.31
N ARG A 93 7.05 -0.95 9.12
CA ARG A 93 7.73 -2.15 8.63
C ARG A 93 6.72 -3.11 8.01
N ALA A 94 7.18 -4.06 7.20
CA ALA A 94 6.31 -5.01 6.49
C ALA A 94 5.35 -5.76 7.43
N ASN A 95 5.81 -6.15 8.63
CA ASN A 95 4.99 -6.84 9.63
C ASN A 95 3.83 -6.00 10.19
N ALA A 96 3.89 -4.67 10.11
CA ALA A 96 2.81 -3.77 10.46
C ALA A 96 2.04 -3.29 9.22
N ALA A 97 2.72 -3.10 8.09
CA ALA A 97 2.10 -2.72 6.82
C ALA A 97 1.13 -3.77 6.29
N ILE A 98 1.22 -5.03 6.74
CA ILE A 98 0.27 -6.10 6.42
C ILE A 98 -1.19 -5.73 6.76
N ILE A 99 -1.42 -4.83 7.71
CA ILE A 99 -2.76 -4.32 8.03
C ILE A 99 -3.42 -3.68 6.80
N GLU A 100 -2.64 -2.99 5.97
CA GLU A 100 -3.12 -2.46 4.68
C GLU A 100 -3.02 -3.51 3.57
N GLY A 101 -1.96 -4.35 3.64
CA GLY A 101 -1.64 -5.35 2.62
C GLY A 101 -2.61 -6.52 2.55
N SER A 102 -3.32 -6.86 3.64
CA SER A 102 -4.28 -7.96 3.67
C SER A 102 -5.55 -7.56 4.41
N LYS A 103 -6.66 -7.60 3.69
CA LYS A 103 -7.99 -7.33 4.25
C LYS A 103 -8.41 -8.44 5.21
N ALA A 104 -8.09 -9.69 4.89
CA ALA A 104 -8.33 -10.84 5.74
C ALA A 104 -7.61 -10.69 7.08
N PHE A 105 -6.30 -10.41 7.05
CA PHE A 105 -5.52 -10.16 8.26
C PHE A 105 -6.10 -9.02 9.11
N SER A 106 -6.44 -7.88 8.48
CA SER A 106 -7.03 -6.74 9.20
C SER A 106 -8.34 -7.08 9.87
N LYS A 107 -9.21 -7.83 9.18
CA LYS A 107 -10.50 -8.26 9.73
C LYS A 107 -10.31 -9.23 10.90
N ASP A 108 -9.42 -10.18 10.78
CA ASP A 108 -9.09 -11.14 11.85
C ASP A 108 -8.47 -10.43 13.06
N LEU A 109 -7.60 -9.43 12.83
CA LEU A 109 -7.04 -8.59 13.88
C LEU A 109 -8.14 -7.81 14.62
N MET A 110 -9.06 -7.18 13.88
CA MET A 110 -10.19 -6.44 14.45
C MET A 110 -11.07 -7.38 15.30
N LYS A 111 -11.39 -8.56 14.79
CA LYS A 111 -12.17 -9.58 15.52
C LYS A 111 -11.46 -10.01 16.80
N LYS A 112 -10.15 -10.30 16.71
CA LYS A 112 -9.33 -10.73 17.85
C LYS A 112 -9.31 -9.72 19.00
N TYR A 113 -9.27 -8.43 18.67
CA TYR A 113 -9.15 -7.34 19.66
C TYR A 113 -10.47 -6.61 19.93
N GLY A 114 -11.61 -7.11 19.46
CA GLY A 114 -12.91 -6.50 19.68
C GLY A 114 -13.08 -5.12 19.04
N ILE A 115 -12.34 -4.82 17.96
CA ILE A 115 -12.46 -3.56 17.25
C ILE A 115 -13.72 -3.59 16.39
N PRO A 116 -14.64 -2.61 16.51
CA PRO A 116 -15.87 -2.58 15.73
C PRO A 116 -15.62 -2.62 14.23
N THR A 117 -16.24 -3.56 13.55
CA THR A 117 -16.18 -3.71 12.09
C THR A 117 -17.43 -4.45 11.59
N ALA A 118 -17.76 -4.30 10.31
CA ALA A 118 -18.83 -5.05 9.70
C ALA A 118 -18.53 -6.57 9.73
N ALA A 119 -19.58 -7.38 9.79
CA ALA A 119 -19.46 -8.82 9.67
C ALA A 119 -18.71 -9.22 8.40
N TYR A 120 -17.95 -10.27 8.47
CA TYR A 120 -17.12 -10.74 7.34
C TYR A 120 -16.90 -12.25 7.45
N GLU A 121 -16.55 -12.85 6.33
CA GLU A 121 -16.02 -14.21 6.23
C GLU A 121 -14.89 -14.25 5.21
N ASN A 122 -13.89 -15.10 5.44
CA ASN A 122 -12.72 -15.25 4.57
C ASN A 122 -12.80 -16.61 3.86
N PHE A 123 -12.52 -16.64 2.57
CA PHE A 123 -12.51 -17.84 1.74
C PHE A 123 -11.19 -17.93 0.97
N THR A 124 -10.67 -19.14 0.83
CA THR A 124 -9.46 -19.44 0.04
C THR A 124 -9.78 -20.16 -1.26
N ASP A 125 -11.04 -20.52 -1.47
CA ASP A 125 -11.52 -21.15 -2.69
C ASP A 125 -12.92 -20.66 -3.06
N ALA A 126 -13.23 -20.75 -4.35
CA ALA A 126 -14.48 -20.25 -4.91
C ALA A 126 -15.69 -21.05 -4.47
N ASP A 127 -15.57 -22.37 -4.31
CA ASP A 127 -16.71 -23.25 -4.00
C ASP A 127 -17.24 -22.98 -2.58
N SER A 128 -16.34 -22.80 -1.62
CA SER A 128 -16.70 -22.41 -0.25
C SER A 128 -17.36 -21.03 -0.21
N ALA A 129 -16.86 -20.06 -0.98
CA ALA A 129 -17.45 -18.74 -1.08
C ALA A 129 -18.86 -18.79 -1.71
N LEU A 130 -19.04 -19.57 -2.79
CA LEU A 130 -20.34 -19.76 -3.44
C LEU A 130 -21.36 -20.39 -2.49
N LYS A 131 -20.96 -21.45 -1.75
CA LYS A 131 -21.82 -22.08 -0.75
C LYS A 131 -22.27 -21.12 0.35
N TYR A 132 -21.38 -20.25 0.81
CA TYR A 132 -21.73 -19.20 1.77
C TYR A 132 -22.77 -18.23 1.19
N LEU A 133 -22.61 -17.83 -0.05
CA LEU A 133 -23.51 -16.89 -0.74
C LEU A 133 -24.94 -17.43 -0.92
N GLU A 134 -25.15 -18.75 -0.92
CA GLU A 134 -26.49 -19.35 -0.97
C GLU A 134 -27.36 -18.99 0.24
N THR A 135 -26.73 -18.71 1.40
CA THR A 135 -27.41 -18.39 2.66
C THR A 135 -27.16 -16.97 3.15
N ALA A 136 -26.35 -16.20 2.44
CA ALA A 136 -25.96 -14.85 2.82
C ALA A 136 -27.10 -13.84 2.66
N THR A 137 -27.14 -12.83 3.50
CA THR A 137 -28.08 -11.71 3.39
C THR A 137 -27.47 -10.61 2.50
N PHE A 138 -28.21 -10.18 1.50
CA PHE A 138 -27.82 -9.12 0.57
C PHE A 138 -28.32 -7.74 1.03
N PRO A 139 -27.61 -6.63 0.67
CA PRO A 139 -26.41 -6.60 -0.18
C PRO A 139 -25.16 -7.12 0.54
N ILE A 140 -24.23 -7.70 -0.23
CA ILE A 140 -22.95 -8.19 0.26
C ILE A 140 -21.80 -7.58 -0.56
N VAL A 141 -20.63 -7.38 0.06
CA VAL A 141 -19.45 -6.85 -0.61
C VAL A 141 -18.37 -7.92 -0.67
N LEU A 142 -18.04 -8.33 -1.88
CA LEU A 142 -16.93 -9.23 -2.15
C LEU A 142 -15.67 -8.41 -2.38
N LYS A 143 -14.57 -8.81 -1.74
CA LYS A 143 -13.29 -8.12 -1.85
C LYS A 143 -12.18 -9.13 -2.10
N ALA A 144 -11.37 -8.90 -3.15
CA ALA A 144 -10.11 -9.61 -3.28
C ALA A 144 -9.19 -9.23 -2.12
N ASP A 145 -8.49 -10.22 -1.56
CA ASP A 145 -7.44 -9.94 -0.58
C ASP A 145 -6.19 -9.36 -1.27
N GLY A 146 -5.37 -8.63 -0.51
CA GLY A 146 -4.20 -7.94 -1.05
C GLY A 146 -4.46 -6.53 -1.56
N LEU A 147 -3.39 -5.90 -2.08
CA LEU A 147 -3.41 -4.56 -2.67
C LEU A 147 -3.96 -4.65 -4.10
N ALA A 148 -5.13 -4.06 -4.34
CA ALA A 148 -5.84 -4.13 -5.61
C ALA A 148 -6.11 -2.76 -6.23
N LEU A 149 -5.44 -1.70 -5.79
CA LEU A 149 -5.58 -0.32 -6.30
C LEU A 149 -7.05 0.15 -6.41
N GLY A 150 -7.88 -0.26 -5.45
CA GLY A 150 -9.32 0.05 -5.43
C GLY A 150 -10.18 -0.73 -6.43
N LYS A 151 -9.63 -1.71 -7.15
CA LYS A 151 -10.34 -2.45 -8.21
C LYS A 151 -10.87 -3.82 -7.78
N GLY A 152 -10.42 -4.37 -6.68
CA GLY A 152 -10.79 -5.71 -6.19
C GLY A 152 -12.04 -5.73 -5.32
N VAL A 153 -13.06 -4.90 -5.60
CA VAL A 153 -14.29 -4.81 -4.80
C VAL A 153 -15.52 -4.92 -5.69
N LEU A 154 -16.44 -5.80 -5.33
CA LEU A 154 -17.73 -5.96 -5.98
C LEU A 154 -18.85 -5.85 -4.94
N ILE A 155 -19.84 -5.03 -5.23
CA ILE A 155 -21.08 -4.91 -4.44
C ILE A 155 -22.15 -5.76 -5.13
N CYS A 156 -22.60 -6.82 -4.45
CA CYS A 156 -23.65 -7.70 -4.94
C CYS A 156 -24.96 -7.35 -4.21
N ASN A 157 -25.97 -6.94 -4.97
CA ASN A 157 -27.29 -6.60 -4.42
C ASN A 157 -28.23 -7.80 -4.36
N ASP A 158 -27.91 -8.87 -5.08
CA ASP A 158 -28.69 -10.10 -5.19
C ASP A 158 -27.77 -11.29 -5.52
N PRO A 159 -28.27 -12.54 -5.42
CA PRO A 159 -27.50 -13.74 -5.73
C PRO A 159 -27.02 -13.85 -7.18
N VAL A 160 -27.63 -13.13 -8.13
CA VAL A 160 -27.24 -13.20 -9.54
C VAL A 160 -26.02 -12.32 -9.83
N SER A 161 -25.84 -11.24 -9.06
CA SER A 161 -24.74 -10.28 -9.24
C SER A 161 -23.35 -10.92 -9.12
N TYR A 162 -23.19 -12.02 -8.39
CA TYR A 162 -21.89 -12.71 -8.28
C TYR A 162 -21.58 -13.64 -9.45
N THR A 163 -22.59 -14.07 -10.24
CA THR A 163 -22.36 -14.92 -11.42
C THR A 163 -21.55 -14.19 -12.48
N HIS A 164 -21.66 -12.88 -12.55
CA HIS A 164 -20.84 -12.02 -13.40
C HIS A 164 -19.37 -12.02 -12.98
N LEU A 165 -19.07 -12.22 -11.69
CA LEU A 165 -17.71 -12.37 -11.18
C LEU A 165 -17.02 -13.60 -11.76
N ARG A 166 -17.72 -14.74 -11.79
CA ARG A 166 -17.21 -15.99 -12.33
C ARG A 166 -16.81 -15.88 -13.80
N ALA A 167 -17.52 -15.05 -14.56
CA ALA A 167 -17.23 -14.81 -15.98
C ALA A 167 -16.01 -13.87 -16.18
N HIS A 168 -15.72 -12.98 -15.23
CA HIS A 168 -14.59 -12.03 -15.31
C HIS A 168 -13.30 -12.59 -14.71
N GLU A 169 -13.36 -13.46 -13.70
CA GLU A 169 -12.17 -14.01 -13.02
C GLU A 169 -11.54 -15.21 -13.73
N THR A 170 -12.22 -15.84 -14.68
CA THR A 170 -11.62 -16.89 -15.54
C THR A 170 -10.54 -16.36 -16.49
N LEU A 171 -10.29 -15.06 -16.53
CA LEU A 171 -9.28 -14.43 -17.39
C LEU A 171 -8.08 -13.82 -16.65
N ARG A 172 -8.02 -13.86 -15.31
CA ARG A 172 -6.85 -13.40 -14.54
C ARG A 172 -6.69 -14.30 -13.33
N HIS A 173 -5.57 -14.99 -13.31
CA HIS A 173 -5.10 -15.89 -12.26
C HIS A 173 -5.62 -15.60 -10.85
N LEU A 174 -6.27 -16.61 -10.27
CA LEU A 174 -6.38 -16.84 -8.86
C LEU A 174 -4.99 -17.01 -8.25
#